data_649f4f0271f709dc917c599861dcef21
#
_entry.id   649f4f0271f709dc917c599861dcef21
#
_cell.length_a   1.000
_cell.length_b   1.000
_cell.length_c   1.000
_cell.angle_alpha   90.00
_cell.angle_beta   90.00
_cell.angle_gamma   90.00
#
_symmetry.space_group_name_H-M   'P 1'
#
loop_
_entity.id
_entity.type
_entity.pdbx_description
1 polymer ?
#
loop_
_entity_poly.entity_id
_entity_poly.type
_entity_poly.pdbx_seq_one_letter_code
_entity_poly.pdbx_strand_id
1 'polypeptide(L)'
;YIPIQTLMQEPELPNGCEIVSLTALLNYYGYDVLKLTMSDQFLPKQFLYKHGGNIYGPDPYKAYAGNPRSKINGWYSFAPPIVEAVSNYMATQKDKLKAINASGSSKEQLLSYLDNGIPIVIWITLDLSSPILDGHWYLSDTGEYYKAYTNLHVVVLNGYKEDVVHVMNPLKGQVQYNLDAFFNSYEEMGKHAVILEKEELVW
;
A
#
# COMPACT_ATOMS: atom_id res chain seq x y z
N TYR A 1 10.06 -6.95 16.64
CA TYR A 1 10.62 -6.77 15.29
C TYR A 1 10.34 -7.99 14.43
N ILE A 2 9.72 -7.75 13.28
CA ILE A 2 9.38 -8.79 12.30
C ILE A 2 10.37 -8.66 11.13
N PRO A 3 11.11 -9.71 10.75
CA PRO A 3 12.19 -9.62 9.77
C PRO A 3 11.65 -9.64 8.32
N ILE A 4 11.09 -8.54 7.88
CA ILE A 4 10.70 -8.33 6.49
C ILE A 4 11.95 -8.05 5.66
N GLN A 5 12.15 -8.80 4.58
CA GLN A 5 13.25 -8.54 3.66
C GLN A 5 13.03 -7.23 2.90
N THR A 6 14.11 -6.48 2.73
CA THR A 6 14.07 -5.23 1.97
C THR A 6 13.71 -5.50 0.51
N LEU A 7 12.70 -4.81 0.02
CA LEU A 7 12.30 -4.81 -1.38
C LEU A 7 12.15 -3.37 -1.84
N MET A 8 12.96 -2.99 -2.84
CA MET A 8 12.99 -1.62 -3.34
C MET A 8 12.06 -1.46 -4.55
N GLN A 9 11.37 -0.33 -4.65
CA GLN A 9 10.50 -0.05 -5.80
C GLN A 9 11.28 0.43 -7.02
N GLU A 10 12.32 1.20 -6.82
CA GLU A 10 13.18 1.70 -7.90
C GLU A 10 14.16 0.62 -8.41
N PRO A 11 14.53 0.64 -9.68
CA PRO A 11 14.07 1.59 -10.72
C PRO A 11 12.79 1.18 -11.45
N GLU A 12 12.29 -0.05 -11.27
CA GLU A 12 11.25 -0.65 -12.12
C GLU A 12 9.86 -0.13 -11.85
N LEU A 13 9.55 0.19 -10.59
CA LEU A 13 8.24 0.64 -10.13
C LEU A 13 8.34 1.95 -9.36
N PRO A 14 8.69 3.08 -10.02
CA PRO A 14 8.93 4.35 -9.31
C PRO A 14 7.72 4.86 -8.53
N ASN A 15 6.50 4.44 -8.89
CA ASN A 15 5.26 4.78 -8.18
C ASN A 15 4.53 3.52 -7.67
N GLY A 16 5.26 2.47 -7.33
CA GLY A 16 4.72 1.19 -6.91
C GLY A 16 4.85 0.88 -5.42
N CYS A 17 4.90 1.86 -4.54
CA CYS A 17 5.12 1.64 -3.11
C CYS A 17 4.09 0.67 -2.48
N GLU A 18 2.82 0.73 -2.87
CA GLU A 18 1.76 -0.14 -2.36
C GLU A 18 2.02 -1.60 -2.73
N ILE A 19 2.22 -1.85 -4.02
CA ILE A 19 2.38 -3.23 -4.50
C ILE A 19 3.74 -3.83 -4.11
N VAL A 20 4.77 -3.01 -3.99
CA VAL A 20 6.09 -3.45 -3.51
C VAL A 20 6.01 -3.81 -2.03
N SER A 21 5.35 -3.00 -1.20
CA SER A 21 5.13 -3.30 0.21
C SER A 21 4.30 -4.58 0.40
N LEU A 22 3.24 -4.75 -0.39
CA LEU A 22 2.47 -6.00 -0.40
C LEU A 22 3.32 -7.20 -0.79
N THR A 23 4.13 -7.07 -1.84
CA THR A 23 4.99 -8.17 -2.31
C THR A 23 5.99 -8.58 -1.22
N ALA A 24 6.55 -7.62 -0.48
CA ALA A 24 7.43 -7.91 0.64
C ALA A 24 6.72 -8.73 1.74
N LEU A 25 5.44 -8.43 2.02
CA LEU A 25 4.63 -9.22 2.94
C LEU A 25 4.39 -10.64 2.40
N LEU A 26 4.00 -10.78 1.15
CA LEU A 26 3.78 -12.09 0.54
C LEU A 26 5.04 -12.96 0.62
N ASN A 27 6.20 -12.39 0.32
CA ASN A 27 7.47 -13.09 0.41
C ASN A 27 7.80 -13.50 1.87
N TYR A 28 7.48 -12.64 2.85
CA TYR A 28 7.63 -13.00 4.27
C TYR A 28 6.78 -14.20 4.67
N TYR A 29 5.57 -14.33 4.11
CA TYR A 29 4.69 -15.47 4.34
C TYR A 29 5.05 -16.70 3.50
N GLY A 30 6.15 -16.65 2.75
CA GLY A 30 6.69 -17.81 2.02
C GLY A 30 6.26 -17.92 0.56
N TYR A 31 5.59 -16.92 0.02
CA TYR A 31 5.28 -16.85 -1.41
C TYR A 31 6.46 -16.23 -2.15
N ASP A 32 6.99 -16.94 -3.12
CA ASP A 32 8.11 -16.47 -3.94
C ASP A 32 7.56 -15.78 -5.19
N VAL A 33 7.11 -14.53 -5.02
CA VAL A 33 6.52 -13.74 -6.11
C VAL A 33 7.31 -12.46 -6.32
N LEU A 34 7.44 -12.06 -7.59
CA LEU A 34 8.14 -10.84 -7.98
C LEU A 34 7.22 -9.63 -7.90
N LYS A 35 7.75 -8.48 -7.50
CA LYS A 35 7.02 -7.21 -7.48
C LYS A 35 6.44 -6.84 -8.85
N LEU A 36 7.17 -7.13 -9.93
CA LEU A 36 6.70 -6.87 -11.30
C LEU A 36 5.52 -7.76 -11.67
N THR A 37 5.53 -9.01 -11.26
CA THR A 37 4.43 -9.95 -11.45
C THR A 37 3.18 -9.46 -10.72
N MET A 38 3.32 -9.05 -9.46
CA MET A 38 2.21 -8.50 -8.68
C MET A 38 1.64 -7.23 -9.32
N SER A 39 2.50 -6.32 -9.74
CA SER A 39 2.09 -5.07 -10.38
C SER A 39 1.40 -5.29 -11.73
N ASP A 40 1.99 -6.13 -12.59
CA ASP A 40 1.53 -6.27 -13.97
C ASP A 40 0.32 -7.18 -14.12
N GLN A 41 0.24 -8.25 -13.31
CA GLN A 41 -0.77 -9.31 -13.48
C GLN A 41 -1.91 -9.27 -12.47
N PHE A 42 -1.68 -8.76 -11.25
CA PHE A 42 -2.65 -8.92 -10.17
C PHE A 42 -3.20 -7.61 -9.60
N LEU A 43 -2.47 -6.51 -9.71
CA LEU A 43 -2.95 -5.21 -9.23
C LEU A 43 -4.02 -4.65 -10.16
N PRO A 44 -5.26 -4.40 -9.69
CA PRO A 44 -6.24 -3.66 -10.47
C PRO A 44 -5.73 -2.25 -10.79
N LYS A 45 -5.69 -1.90 -12.07
CA LYS A 45 -5.18 -0.61 -12.56
C LYS A 45 -6.10 -0.01 -13.60
N GLN A 46 -6.19 1.31 -13.60
CA GLN A 46 -6.81 2.05 -14.69
C GLN A 46 -5.93 3.25 -15.02
N PHE A 47 -5.54 3.38 -16.29
CA PHE A 47 -4.74 4.52 -16.73
C PHE A 47 -5.57 5.80 -16.76
N LEU A 48 -4.92 6.93 -16.47
CA LEU A 48 -5.52 8.23 -16.68
C LEU A 48 -5.55 8.54 -18.17
N TYR A 49 -6.60 9.24 -18.62
CA TYR A 49 -6.76 9.62 -20.03
C TYR A 49 -7.33 11.03 -20.14
N LYS A 50 -7.07 11.68 -21.28
CA LYS A 50 -7.61 12.99 -21.61
C LYS A 50 -8.85 12.86 -22.47
N HIS A 51 -9.88 13.63 -22.13
CA HIS A 51 -11.09 13.76 -22.93
C HIS A 51 -11.69 15.15 -22.75
N GLY A 52 -11.97 15.87 -23.86
CA GLY A 52 -12.56 17.20 -23.81
C GLY A 52 -11.78 18.22 -23.01
N GLY A 53 -10.45 18.14 -22.99
CA GLY A 53 -9.59 19.04 -22.24
C GLY A 53 -9.41 18.70 -20.75
N ASN A 54 -10.12 17.68 -20.26
CA ASN A 54 -10.03 17.21 -18.87
C ASN A 54 -9.28 15.88 -18.78
N ILE A 55 -8.71 15.62 -17.59
CA ILE A 55 -8.08 14.34 -17.25
C ILE A 55 -9.08 13.52 -16.45
N TYR A 56 -9.26 12.25 -16.86
CA TYR A 56 -10.11 11.27 -16.20
C TYR A 56 -9.26 10.12 -15.66
N GLY A 57 -9.68 9.56 -14.56
CA GLY A 57 -9.02 8.41 -13.94
C GLY A 57 -9.94 7.66 -12.99
N PRO A 58 -9.42 6.58 -12.38
CA PRO A 58 -10.22 5.79 -11.44
C PRO A 58 -10.35 6.48 -10.09
N ASP A 59 -11.35 6.02 -9.34
CA ASP A 59 -11.35 6.16 -7.88
C ASP A 59 -10.24 5.26 -7.31
N PRO A 60 -9.26 5.82 -6.56
CA PRO A 60 -8.17 5.02 -5.98
C PRO A 60 -8.62 3.97 -4.96
N TYR A 61 -9.85 4.00 -4.51
CA TYR A 61 -10.48 2.92 -3.74
C TYR A 61 -10.93 1.74 -4.60
N LYS A 62 -10.98 1.89 -5.92
CA LYS A 62 -11.45 0.85 -6.86
C LYS A 62 -10.32 0.28 -7.70
N ALA A 63 -9.33 1.09 -8.06
CA ALA A 63 -8.18 0.67 -8.85
C ALA A 63 -6.99 1.61 -8.59
N TYR A 64 -5.78 1.10 -8.83
CA TYR A 64 -4.58 1.92 -8.87
C TYR A 64 -4.71 2.93 -10.03
N ALA A 65 -4.51 4.20 -9.72
CA ALA A 65 -4.60 5.29 -10.69
C ALA A 65 -3.29 5.42 -11.47
N GLY A 66 -3.31 4.99 -12.71
CA GLY A 66 -2.15 5.06 -13.61
C GLY A 66 -1.37 3.76 -13.70
N ASN A 67 -0.07 3.88 -13.94
CA ASN A 67 0.86 2.77 -14.09
C ASN A 67 1.99 2.88 -13.07
N PRO A 68 2.18 1.91 -12.17
CA PRO A 68 3.27 1.94 -11.20
C PRO A 68 4.66 2.04 -11.81
N ARG A 69 4.83 1.59 -13.06
CA ARG A 69 6.07 1.68 -13.84
C ARG A 69 6.39 3.08 -14.35
N SER A 70 5.42 3.98 -14.37
CA SER A 70 5.58 5.31 -14.95
C SER A 70 5.99 6.33 -13.88
N LYS A 71 6.98 7.17 -14.22
CA LYS A 71 7.37 8.30 -13.37
C LYS A 71 6.39 9.47 -13.42
N ILE A 72 5.64 9.59 -14.52
CA ILE A 72 4.76 10.75 -14.78
C ILE A 72 3.27 10.40 -14.75
N ASN A 73 2.90 9.15 -15.00
CA ASN A 73 1.51 8.67 -15.05
C ASN A 73 1.23 7.58 -14.02
N GLY A 74 1.95 7.56 -12.94
CA GLY A 74 1.72 6.68 -11.82
C GLY A 74 1.34 7.50 -10.60
N TRP A 75 0.19 7.19 -9.99
CA TRP A 75 -0.32 7.87 -8.81
C TRP A 75 -0.33 6.92 -7.62
N TYR A 76 -1.47 6.39 -7.26
CA TYR A 76 -1.59 5.50 -6.10
C TYR A 76 -2.91 4.73 -6.10
N SER A 77 -3.03 3.81 -5.14
CA SER A 77 -4.30 3.26 -4.69
C SER A 77 -4.39 3.33 -3.16
N PHE A 78 -5.61 3.23 -2.65
CA PHE A 78 -5.87 2.94 -1.24
C PHE A 78 -5.92 1.43 -0.99
N ALA A 79 -6.39 1.02 0.19
CA ALA A 79 -6.36 -0.37 0.62
C ALA A 79 -7.14 -1.36 -0.27
N PRO A 80 -8.37 -1.07 -0.75
CA PRO A 80 -9.17 -2.07 -1.46
C PRO A 80 -8.52 -2.70 -2.69
N PRO A 81 -7.85 -1.95 -3.61
CA PRO A 81 -7.14 -2.57 -4.73
C PRO A 81 -5.99 -3.49 -4.30
N ILE A 82 -5.36 -3.21 -3.16
CA ILE A 82 -4.29 -4.05 -2.61
C ILE A 82 -4.87 -5.36 -2.05
N VAL A 83 -6.00 -5.30 -1.37
CA VAL A 83 -6.75 -6.50 -0.94
C VAL A 83 -7.16 -7.34 -2.16
N GLU A 84 -7.65 -6.72 -3.22
CA GLU A 84 -8.02 -7.40 -4.45
C GLU A 84 -6.82 -8.04 -5.15
N ALA A 85 -5.66 -7.38 -5.15
CA ALA A 85 -4.42 -7.95 -5.70
C ALA A 85 -4.03 -9.25 -4.99
N VAL A 86 -4.19 -9.33 -3.66
CA VAL A 86 -3.98 -10.57 -2.90
C VAL A 86 -4.97 -11.64 -3.34
N SER A 87 -6.25 -11.32 -3.42
CA SER A 87 -7.29 -12.26 -3.85
C SER A 87 -7.01 -12.81 -5.26
N ASN A 88 -6.62 -11.95 -6.19
CA ASN A 88 -6.26 -12.33 -7.56
C ASN A 88 -5.06 -13.28 -7.59
N TYR A 89 -4.03 -12.98 -6.82
CA TYR A 89 -2.84 -13.83 -6.72
C TYR A 89 -3.15 -15.16 -6.04
N MET A 90 -3.91 -15.16 -4.94
CA MET A 90 -4.28 -16.37 -4.20
C MET A 90 -5.12 -17.34 -5.03
N ALA A 91 -5.87 -16.87 -6.03
CA ALA A 91 -6.58 -17.73 -6.97
C ALA A 91 -5.63 -18.66 -7.75
N THR A 92 -4.35 -18.32 -7.85
CA THR A 92 -3.31 -19.13 -8.50
C THR A 92 -2.53 -20.04 -7.54
N GLN A 93 -2.77 -19.95 -6.23
CA GLN A 93 -2.03 -20.66 -5.20
C GLN A 93 -2.85 -21.78 -4.55
N LYS A 94 -2.17 -22.80 -4.02
CA LYS A 94 -2.80 -23.91 -3.27
C LYS A 94 -3.06 -23.52 -1.82
N ASP A 95 -2.01 -23.05 -1.12
CA ASP A 95 -2.12 -22.56 0.23
C ASP A 95 -2.49 -21.08 0.17
N LYS A 96 -3.50 -20.68 0.92
CA LYS A 96 -4.10 -19.36 0.77
C LYS A 96 -3.92 -18.49 2.00
N LEU A 97 -3.59 -17.23 1.73
CA LEU A 97 -3.72 -16.13 2.68
C LEU A 97 -4.99 -15.35 2.37
N LYS A 98 -5.49 -14.67 3.37
CA LYS A 98 -6.55 -13.69 3.24
C LYS A 98 -5.99 -12.31 3.56
N ALA A 99 -6.22 -11.34 2.68
CA ALA A 99 -5.96 -9.94 2.98
C ALA A 99 -7.15 -9.34 3.74
N ILE A 100 -6.85 -8.58 4.77
CA ILE A 100 -7.83 -7.87 5.55
C ILE A 100 -7.57 -6.37 5.41
N ASN A 101 -8.61 -5.64 5.02
CA ASN A 101 -8.58 -4.18 5.06
C ASN A 101 -8.71 -3.74 6.52
N ALA A 102 -7.56 -3.42 7.13
CA ALA A 102 -7.48 -2.95 8.51
C ALA A 102 -7.57 -1.43 8.63
N SER A 103 -8.03 -0.75 7.60
CA SER A 103 -8.20 0.72 7.59
C SER A 103 -9.14 1.16 8.69
N GLY A 104 -8.84 2.31 9.30
CA GLY A 104 -9.57 2.82 10.46
C GLY A 104 -9.06 2.29 11.80
N SER A 105 -8.11 1.36 11.82
CA SER A 105 -7.54 0.85 13.06
C SER A 105 -6.83 1.95 13.85
N SER A 106 -6.97 1.90 15.19
CA SER A 106 -6.21 2.77 16.09
C SER A 106 -4.72 2.38 16.14
N LYS A 107 -3.90 3.29 16.64
CA LYS A 107 -2.48 2.99 16.92
C LYS A 107 -2.35 1.73 17.78
N GLU A 108 -3.14 1.61 18.83
CA GLU A 108 -3.11 0.48 19.76
C GLU A 108 -3.48 -0.85 19.08
N GLN A 109 -4.47 -0.83 18.18
CA GLN A 109 -4.84 -2.01 17.38
C GLN A 109 -3.70 -2.43 16.43
N LEU A 110 -3.05 -1.47 15.76
CA LEU A 110 -1.92 -1.74 14.87
C LEU A 110 -0.72 -2.28 15.64
N LEU A 111 -0.41 -1.73 16.81
CA LEU A 111 0.66 -2.26 17.66
C LEU A 111 0.34 -3.67 18.16
N SER A 112 -0.92 -3.97 18.46
CA SER A 112 -1.37 -5.31 18.81
C SER A 112 -1.15 -6.33 17.68
N TYR A 113 -1.34 -5.95 16.41
CA TYR A 113 -0.96 -6.82 15.29
C TYR A 113 0.52 -7.16 15.32
N LEU A 114 1.38 -6.17 15.52
CA LEU A 114 2.83 -6.39 15.62
C LEU A 114 3.21 -7.31 16.78
N ASP A 115 2.56 -7.17 17.94
CA ASP A 115 2.77 -8.03 19.11
C ASP A 115 2.40 -9.50 18.80
N ASN A 116 1.49 -9.72 17.88
CA ASN A 116 1.08 -11.05 17.39
C ASN A 116 1.88 -11.52 16.15
N GLY A 117 2.96 -10.82 15.79
CA GLY A 117 3.81 -11.21 14.67
C GLY A 117 3.21 -10.90 13.29
N ILE A 118 2.26 -9.98 13.20
CA ILE A 118 1.57 -9.61 11.96
C ILE A 118 2.11 -8.26 11.48
N PRO A 119 2.89 -8.21 10.38
CA PRO A 119 3.34 -6.97 9.78
C PRO A 119 2.21 -6.29 8.98
N ILE A 120 2.33 -4.99 8.75
CA ILE A 120 1.24 -4.17 8.26
C ILE A 120 1.70 -3.35 7.05
N VAL A 121 0.99 -3.44 5.93
CA VAL A 121 1.09 -2.46 4.85
C VAL A 121 0.30 -1.22 5.28
N ILE A 122 0.96 -0.06 5.32
CA ILE A 122 0.40 1.14 5.94
C ILE A 122 0.70 2.39 5.11
N TRP A 123 -0.28 3.28 5.03
CA TRP A 123 -0.21 4.53 4.28
C TRP A 123 0.24 5.68 5.18
N ILE A 124 1.24 6.39 4.73
CA ILE A 124 1.83 7.58 5.37
C ILE A 124 2.15 8.61 4.28
N THR A 125 2.81 9.68 4.61
CA THR A 125 3.44 10.57 3.63
C THR A 125 4.94 10.27 3.50
N LEU A 126 5.54 10.73 2.41
CA LEU A 126 6.95 10.44 2.05
C LEU A 126 7.95 10.79 3.17
N ASP A 127 7.70 11.87 3.89
CA ASP A 127 8.59 12.43 4.92
C ASP A 127 7.88 12.65 6.26
N LEU A 128 6.71 12.05 6.45
CA LEU A 128 5.82 12.22 7.60
C LEU A 128 5.27 13.65 7.77
N SER A 129 5.41 14.51 6.77
CA SER A 129 4.76 15.82 6.74
C SER A 129 3.26 15.69 6.46
N SER A 130 2.52 16.79 6.62
CA SER A 130 1.09 16.81 6.32
C SER A 130 0.80 16.45 4.87
N PRO A 131 -0.32 15.75 4.59
CA PRO A 131 -0.72 15.41 3.24
C PRO A 131 -0.91 16.65 2.34
N ILE A 132 -0.46 16.54 1.09
CA ILE A 132 -0.54 17.61 0.10
C ILE A 132 -1.50 17.19 -1.01
N LEU A 133 -2.60 17.93 -1.19
CA LEU A 133 -3.59 17.74 -2.24
C LEU A 133 -3.33 18.71 -3.40
N ASP A 134 -2.38 18.37 -4.26
CA ASP A 134 -1.94 19.23 -5.39
C ASP A 134 -2.15 18.57 -6.76
N GLY A 135 -2.66 17.34 -6.81
CA GLY A 135 -3.08 16.66 -8.03
C GLY A 135 -4.59 16.67 -8.20
N HIS A 136 -5.06 16.39 -9.41
CA HIS A 136 -6.48 16.24 -9.68
C HIS A 136 -6.76 15.45 -10.95
N TRP A 137 -7.92 14.83 -10.98
CA TRP A 137 -8.59 14.32 -12.19
C TRP A 137 -10.08 14.21 -11.92
N TYR A 138 -10.85 13.88 -12.95
CA TYR A 138 -12.26 13.56 -12.81
C TYR A 138 -12.41 12.05 -12.74
N LEU A 139 -13.25 11.56 -11.83
CA LEU A 139 -13.55 10.13 -11.74
C LEU A 139 -14.28 9.67 -12.98
N SER A 140 -13.76 8.63 -13.64
CA SER A 140 -14.28 8.14 -14.92
C SER A 140 -15.68 7.52 -14.83
N ASP A 141 -16.07 7.02 -13.65
CA ASP A 141 -17.37 6.41 -13.41
C ASP A 141 -18.47 7.40 -13.02
N THR A 142 -18.15 8.42 -12.24
CA THR A 142 -19.13 9.39 -11.71
C THR A 142 -19.03 10.77 -12.33
N GLY A 143 -17.88 11.12 -12.93
CA GLY A 143 -17.59 12.47 -13.39
C GLY A 143 -17.25 13.46 -12.27
N GLU A 144 -17.19 13.03 -11.02
CA GLU A 144 -16.85 13.89 -9.88
C GLU A 144 -15.40 14.35 -9.94
N TYR A 145 -15.15 15.56 -9.49
CA TYR A 145 -13.80 16.10 -9.34
C TYR A 145 -13.10 15.43 -8.16
N TYR A 146 -11.91 14.90 -8.41
CA TYR A 146 -11.10 14.22 -7.41
C TYR A 146 -9.80 14.99 -7.19
N LYS A 147 -9.51 15.38 -5.94
CA LYS A 147 -8.23 15.94 -5.52
C LYS A 147 -7.30 14.81 -5.09
N ALA A 148 -6.11 14.77 -5.68
CA ALA A 148 -5.15 13.71 -5.45
C ALA A 148 -3.99 14.18 -4.58
N TYR A 149 -3.52 13.28 -3.72
CA TYR A 149 -2.32 13.48 -2.93
C TYR A 149 -1.06 13.39 -3.80
N THR A 150 -0.09 14.26 -3.55
CA THR A 150 1.20 14.26 -4.24
C THR A 150 2.34 13.71 -3.39
N ASN A 151 2.15 13.53 -2.09
CA ASN A 151 3.15 13.02 -1.17
C ASN A 151 2.71 11.75 -0.41
N LEU A 152 1.67 11.07 -0.88
CA LEU A 152 1.26 9.77 -0.34
C LEU A 152 2.40 8.76 -0.50
N HIS A 153 2.63 7.95 0.51
CA HIS A 153 3.59 6.86 0.48
C HIS A 153 3.07 5.64 1.23
N VAL A 154 3.54 4.47 0.87
CA VAL A 154 3.15 3.21 1.50
C VAL A 154 4.40 2.41 1.87
N VAL A 155 4.40 1.89 3.07
CA VAL A 155 5.52 1.15 3.65
C VAL A 155 5.02 -0.10 4.37
N VAL A 156 5.94 -0.94 4.85
CA VAL A 156 5.62 -2.02 5.78
C VAL A 156 6.03 -1.62 7.18
N LEU A 157 5.07 -1.54 8.09
CA LEU A 157 5.33 -1.42 9.52
C LEU A 157 5.64 -2.81 10.07
N ASN A 158 6.87 -3.02 10.54
CA ASN A 158 7.35 -4.35 10.91
C ASN A 158 7.94 -4.46 12.32
N GLY A 159 7.73 -3.45 13.16
CA GLY A 159 8.11 -3.51 14.56
C GLY A 159 8.05 -2.19 15.27
N TYR A 160 8.20 -2.23 16.59
CA TYR A 160 8.34 -1.04 17.42
C TYR A 160 9.07 -1.37 18.71
N LYS A 161 9.66 -0.36 19.30
CA LYS A 161 10.25 -0.43 20.63
C LYS A 161 10.30 0.97 21.22
N GLU A 162 9.73 1.15 22.42
CA GLU A 162 9.67 2.45 23.08
C GLU A 162 8.99 3.51 22.20
N ASP A 163 9.70 4.57 21.84
CA ASP A 163 9.21 5.68 21.01
C ASP A 163 9.59 5.57 19.53
N VAL A 164 10.02 4.39 19.08
CA VAL A 164 10.50 4.15 17.72
C VAL A 164 9.69 3.05 17.04
N VAL A 165 9.35 3.24 15.78
CA VAL A 165 8.83 2.19 14.87
C VAL A 165 9.92 1.74 13.90
N HIS A 166 9.89 0.44 13.57
CA HIS A 166 10.69 -0.16 12.51
C HIS A 166 9.86 -0.29 11.25
N VAL A 167 10.42 0.09 10.12
CA VAL A 167 9.72 0.18 8.85
C VAL A 167 10.60 -0.34 7.72
N MET A 168 10.06 -1.24 6.89
CA MET A 168 10.63 -1.49 5.58
C MET A 168 10.02 -0.50 4.59
N ASN A 169 10.84 0.44 4.12
CA ASN A 169 10.42 1.50 3.21
C ASN A 169 10.91 1.17 1.80
N PRO A 170 10.01 1.02 0.79
CA PRO A 170 10.41 0.66 -0.56
C PRO A 170 11.35 1.66 -1.27
N LEU A 171 11.50 2.88 -0.72
CA LEU A 171 12.42 3.90 -1.23
C LEU A 171 13.74 4.00 -0.46
N LYS A 172 13.76 3.54 0.80
CA LYS A 172 14.89 3.77 1.71
C LYS A 172 15.46 2.49 2.34
N GLY A 173 14.77 1.36 2.22
CA GLY A 173 15.13 0.12 2.90
C GLY A 173 14.65 0.09 4.35
N GLN A 174 15.40 -0.56 5.22
CA GLN A 174 15.08 -0.66 6.65
C GLN A 174 15.38 0.67 7.34
N VAL A 175 14.36 1.31 7.89
CA VAL A 175 14.46 2.61 8.54
C VAL A 175 13.69 2.62 9.86
N GLN A 176 13.99 3.62 10.68
CA GLN A 176 13.27 3.87 11.93
C GLN A 176 12.70 5.28 11.93
N TYR A 177 11.53 5.42 12.52
CA TYR A 177 10.88 6.72 12.71
C TYR A 177 10.43 6.87 14.15
N ASN A 178 10.27 8.12 14.60
CA ASN A 178 9.58 8.39 15.85
C ASN A 178 8.14 7.86 15.77
N LEU A 179 7.72 7.14 16.81
CA LEU A 179 6.43 6.45 16.85
C LEU A 179 5.25 7.42 16.71
N ASP A 180 5.27 8.54 17.44
CA ASP A 180 4.16 9.50 17.40
C ASP A 180 4.10 10.23 16.06
N ALA A 181 5.23 10.62 15.50
CA ALA A 181 5.30 11.26 14.19
C ALA A 181 4.79 10.31 13.08
N PHE A 182 5.15 9.03 13.15
CA PHE A 182 4.70 8.02 12.20
C PHE A 182 3.17 7.82 12.25
N PHE A 183 2.62 7.62 13.44
CA PHE A 183 1.18 7.41 13.58
C PHE A 183 0.36 8.68 13.34
N ASN A 184 0.94 9.87 13.60
CA ASN A 184 0.31 11.13 13.19
C ASN A 184 0.17 11.21 11.66
N SER A 185 1.21 10.83 10.92
CA SER A 185 1.15 10.75 9.44
C SER A 185 0.10 9.73 8.95
N TYR A 186 0.05 8.57 9.58
CA TYR A 186 -0.99 7.56 9.29
C TYR A 186 -2.40 8.11 9.49
N GLU A 187 -2.64 8.80 10.60
CA GLU A 187 -3.95 9.41 10.89
C GLU A 187 -4.31 10.51 9.90
N GLU A 188 -3.38 11.41 9.60
CA GLU A 188 -3.60 12.49 8.65
C GLU A 188 -3.85 11.98 7.22
N MET A 189 -3.23 10.84 6.84
CA MET A 189 -3.48 10.17 5.55
C MET A 189 -4.82 9.43 5.48
N GLY A 190 -5.59 9.38 6.54
CA GLY A 190 -6.92 8.78 6.54
C GLY A 190 -6.97 7.35 7.10
N LYS A 191 -5.93 6.89 7.77
CA LYS A 191 -5.88 5.58 8.47
C LYS A 191 -6.06 4.39 7.54
N HIS A 192 -5.23 4.25 6.52
CA HIS A 192 -5.27 3.12 5.59
C HIS A 192 -4.23 2.06 5.98
N ALA A 193 -4.67 0.82 6.08
CA ALA A 193 -3.82 -0.31 6.44
C ALA A 193 -4.35 -1.63 5.88
N VAL A 194 -3.44 -2.55 5.58
CA VAL A 194 -3.75 -3.91 5.14
C VAL A 194 -2.86 -4.89 5.88
N ILE A 195 -3.44 -5.99 6.35
CA ILE A 195 -2.73 -7.14 6.93
C ILE A 195 -3.04 -8.40 6.15
N LEU A 196 -2.20 -9.41 6.31
CA LEU A 196 -2.41 -10.75 5.76
C LEU A 196 -2.58 -11.75 6.91
N GLU A 197 -3.55 -12.64 6.76
CA GLU A 197 -3.79 -13.75 7.69
C GLU A 197 -3.86 -15.06 6.92
N LYS A 198 -3.44 -16.15 7.57
CA LYS A 198 -3.67 -17.47 7.02
C LYS A 198 -5.15 -17.80 7.06
N GLU A 199 -5.69 -18.33 5.96
CA GLU A 199 -7.04 -18.87 5.98
C GLU A 199 -7.09 -20.07 6.94
N GLU A 200 -8.03 -20.05 7.90
CA GLU A 200 -8.32 -21.22 8.74
C GLU A 200 -8.99 -22.29 7.88
N LEU A 201 -8.42 -23.51 7.93
CA LEU A 201 -9.08 -24.67 7.37
C LEU A 201 -10.27 -25.02 8.28
N VAL A 202 -11.49 -24.82 7.79
CA VAL A 202 -12.70 -25.30 8.45
C VAL A 202 -12.87 -26.76 8.07
N TRP A 203 -12.76 -27.66 9.04
CA TRP A 203 -13.01 -29.10 8.90
C TRP A 203 -14.50 -29.43 8.99
#